data_e6e22d57580499e66887973b1651e45c
#
_entry.id   e6e22d57580499e66887973b1651e45c
#
_cell.length_a   1.000
_cell.length_b   1.000
_cell.length_c   1.000
_cell.angle_alpha   90.00
_cell.angle_beta   90.00
_cell.angle_gamma   90.00
#
_symmetry.space_group_name_H-M   'P 1'
#
loop_
_entity.id
_entity.type
_entity.pdbx_description
1 polymer ?
#
loop_
_entity_poly.entity_id
_entity_poly.type
_entity_poly.pdbx_seq_one_letter_code
_entity_poly.pdbx_strand_id
1 'polypeptide(L)'
;MLKNIGLIIVCNLLMYLIIILILKINERKSSKKSIYKSETKKVEDLNSRIENLEKKLFIQDILNHANLENEINEKIYYVNQIIEKYKDEEIGYYYRGNLYIKFDNYDEAIKDFDKTIEINSQCKEAYRGKGVCLARKGCYYDALQNYKKAIAIDPNYEVVHYNMGVCYSRLKKYTKAIECYTKALELDENDISAYYNRGRNYSRIARYEDAIADFTKAIELEKFDERLYYNRGIAYSLMEKHEEALKDYQKAIELNQDFEEVYYYAGFSYYLLEEYGEAIEYFTIATEINLEYEQAYYGRALANLKIDNYVEAIKDLNEVLYLNNKNSKAYYKRGLALDNLERYEEAIADFTKAIELGYQDENIYYNRGTSKSLIRDLKGAKEDLTTALTYNKEEFRIYDVRGMVNLELKEYEEAIEDFTSSLNLLQSSISYYYRGLAYSELKNYDKAIEDFTKSIEIDPDDLKAYQNRGDAYCNKGNYDEAIKDFAMVSELEKNLK
;
A
#
# COMPACT_ATOMS: atom_id res chain seq x y z
N MET A 1 55.42 -9.99 12.37
CA MET A 1 54.85 -9.63 13.67
C MET A 1 55.03 -10.78 14.70
N LEU A 2 54.72 -12.03 14.37
CA LEU A 2 54.87 -13.21 15.27
C LEU A 2 56.27 -13.42 15.81
N LYS A 3 57.36 -13.15 15.05
CA LYS A 3 58.73 -13.21 15.57
C LYS A 3 59.01 -12.23 16.69
N ASN A 4 58.43 -11.04 16.66
CA ASN A 4 58.64 -10.03 17.71
C ASN A 4 57.83 -10.35 18.99
N ILE A 5 56.66 -11.01 18.82
CA ILE A 5 55.83 -11.43 19.93
C ILE A 5 56.46 -12.60 20.67
N GLY A 6 56.98 -13.58 19.91
CA GLY A 6 57.76 -14.68 20.49
C GLY A 6 58.98 -14.19 21.28
N LEU A 7 59.65 -13.14 20.78
CA LEU A 7 60.80 -12.57 21.48
C LEU A 7 60.44 -11.86 22.76
N ILE A 8 59.29 -11.17 22.81
CA ILE A 8 58.77 -10.52 24.00
C ILE A 8 58.33 -11.56 25.06
N ILE A 9 57.71 -12.66 24.67
CA ILE A 9 57.33 -13.77 25.56
C ILE A 9 58.59 -14.44 26.11
N VAL A 10 59.59 -14.72 25.26
CA VAL A 10 60.84 -15.32 25.68
C VAL A 10 61.65 -14.36 26.63
N CYS A 11 61.67 -13.06 26.35
CA CYS A 11 62.29 -12.08 27.24
C CYS A 11 61.56 -11.98 28.60
N ASN A 12 60.25 -12.03 28.61
CA ASN A 12 59.46 -12.03 29.84
C ASN A 12 59.61 -13.33 30.63
N LEU A 13 59.68 -14.50 29.99
CA LEU A 13 60.03 -15.78 30.62
C LEU A 13 61.42 -15.80 31.18
N LEU A 14 62.40 -15.24 30.48
CA LEU A 14 63.79 -15.10 30.98
C LEU A 14 63.86 -14.16 32.21
N MET A 15 63.19 -13.01 32.13
CA MET A 15 63.08 -12.11 33.29
C MET A 15 62.39 -12.81 34.49
N TYR A 16 61.36 -13.61 34.22
CA TYR A 16 60.66 -14.43 35.21
C TYR A 16 61.58 -15.45 35.88
N LEU A 17 62.33 -16.21 35.10
CA LEU A 17 63.34 -17.15 35.61
C LEU A 17 64.41 -16.47 36.42
N ILE A 18 64.88 -15.31 36.04
CA ILE A 18 65.82 -14.47 36.72
C ILE A 18 65.25 -14.00 38.06
N ILE A 19 64.02 -13.54 38.09
CA ILE A 19 63.33 -13.11 39.32
C ILE A 19 63.15 -14.31 40.29
N ILE A 20 62.74 -15.48 39.80
CA ILE A 20 62.66 -16.70 40.66
C ILE A 20 64.03 -17.10 41.19
N LEU A 21 65.08 -16.98 40.37
CA LEU A 21 66.43 -17.29 40.82
C LEU A 21 66.90 -16.31 41.89
N ILE A 22 66.65 -15.02 41.70
CA ILE A 22 66.91 -13.97 42.69
C ILE A 22 66.15 -14.20 44.00
N LEU A 23 64.85 -14.59 43.90
CA LEU A 23 64.00 -14.88 45.05
C LEU A 23 64.55 -16.12 45.78
N LYS A 24 64.93 -17.19 45.13
CA LYS A 24 65.56 -18.36 45.74
C LYS A 24 66.95 -18.05 46.42
N ILE A 25 67.70 -17.13 45.84
CA ILE A 25 68.99 -16.71 46.39
C ILE A 25 68.75 -15.82 47.65
N ASN A 26 67.72 -14.97 47.60
CA ASN A 26 67.35 -14.10 48.71
C ASN A 26 66.68 -14.87 49.85
N GLU A 27 65.94 -15.93 49.61
CA GLU A 27 65.35 -16.87 50.53
C GLU A 27 66.43 -17.46 51.50
N ARG A 28 67.62 -17.65 50.96
CA ARG A 28 68.80 -18.15 51.71
C ARG A 28 69.55 -17.05 52.58
N LYS A 29 69.15 -15.77 52.41
CA LYS A 29 69.88 -14.64 53.00
C LYS A 29 69.07 -13.69 53.88
N SER A 30 67.74 -13.80 53.99
CA SER A 30 66.95 -12.80 54.70
C SER A 30 65.87 -13.34 55.63
N SER A 31 65.88 -12.85 56.87
CA SER A 31 64.91 -13.09 57.96
C SER A 31 63.69 -12.11 57.89
N LYS A 32 63.32 -11.52 56.73
CA LYS A 32 62.24 -10.51 56.67
C LYS A 32 61.03 -11.04 55.88
N LYS A 33 60.12 -11.69 56.62
CA LYS A 33 58.85 -12.25 56.16
C LYS A 33 57.91 -11.27 55.32
N SER A 34 58.07 -9.96 55.51
CA SER A 34 57.24 -8.93 54.89
C SER A 34 57.65 -8.58 53.47
N ILE A 35 58.94 -8.59 53.13
CA ILE A 35 59.48 -8.29 51.81
C ILE A 35 59.16 -9.46 50.89
N TYR A 36 59.31 -10.69 51.39
CA TYR A 36 58.97 -11.91 50.63
C TYR A 36 57.51 -11.95 50.21
N LYS A 37 56.57 -11.57 51.08
CA LYS A 37 55.13 -11.54 50.77
C LYS A 37 54.78 -10.46 49.77
N SER A 38 55.48 -9.36 49.66
CA SER A 38 55.31 -8.28 48.65
C SER A 38 55.84 -8.71 47.28
N GLU A 39 56.97 -9.43 47.25
CA GLU A 39 57.57 -9.88 45.98
C GLU A 39 56.80 -11.07 45.37
N THR A 40 56.33 -12.03 46.19
CA THR A 40 55.44 -13.11 45.74
C THR A 40 54.15 -12.56 45.13
N LYS A 41 53.54 -11.55 45.73
CA LYS A 41 52.34 -10.89 45.19
C LYS A 41 52.60 -10.19 43.83
N LYS A 42 53.79 -9.59 43.65
CA LYS A 42 54.20 -9.00 42.36
C LYS A 42 54.41 -10.05 41.30
N VAL A 43 54.94 -11.22 41.64
CA VAL A 43 55.12 -12.34 40.71
C VAL A 43 53.80 -12.98 40.33
N GLU A 44 52.86 -13.13 41.27
CA GLU A 44 51.50 -13.57 41.01
C GLU A 44 50.75 -12.61 40.08
N ASP A 45 50.86 -11.28 40.32
CA ASP A 45 50.30 -10.25 39.44
C ASP A 45 50.90 -10.30 38.02
N LEU A 46 52.23 -10.49 37.92
CA LEU A 46 52.91 -10.60 36.62
C LEU A 46 52.49 -11.87 35.88
N ASN A 47 52.37 -13.01 36.55
CA ASN A 47 51.87 -14.25 35.95
C ASN A 47 50.46 -14.11 35.43
N SER A 48 49.56 -13.52 36.23
CA SER A 48 48.19 -13.26 35.80
C SER A 48 48.13 -12.35 34.55
N ARG A 49 49.02 -11.34 34.45
CA ARG A 49 49.14 -10.48 33.27
C ARG A 49 49.67 -11.23 32.05
N ILE A 50 50.65 -12.10 32.25
CA ILE A 50 51.18 -12.94 31.15
C ILE A 50 50.12 -13.89 30.65
N GLU A 51 49.41 -14.62 31.48
CA GLU A 51 48.30 -15.51 31.12
C GLU A 51 47.20 -14.76 30.35
N ASN A 52 46.83 -13.55 30.78
CA ASN A 52 45.87 -12.71 30.08
C ASN A 52 46.38 -12.26 28.71
N LEU A 53 47.67 -11.97 28.55
CA LEU A 53 48.25 -11.59 27.25
C LEU A 53 48.31 -12.79 26.30
N GLU A 54 48.72 -13.97 26.76
CA GLU A 54 48.74 -15.22 25.98
C GLU A 54 47.34 -15.59 25.50
N LYS A 55 46.34 -15.44 26.38
CA LYS A 55 44.94 -15.64 26.04
C LYS A 55 44.47 -14.69 24.95
N LYS A 56 44.72 -13.38 25.09
CA LYS A 56 44.36 -12.38 24.08
C LYS A 56 45.03 -12.64 22.74
N LEU A 57 46.30 -13.03 22.75
CA LEU A 57 47.04 -13.36 21.55
C LEU A 57 46.47 -14.60 20.83
N PHE A 58 46.18 -15.66 21.62
CA PHE A 58 45.55 -16.87 21.07
C PHE A 58 44.18 -16.55 20.41
N ILE A 59 43.32 -15.80 21.12
CA ILE A 59 42.03 -15.40 20.59
C ILE A 59 42.17 -14.60 19.29
N GLN A 60 43.08 -13.61 19.30
CA GLN A 60 43.30 -12.77 18.12
C GLN A 60 43.85 -13.56 16.91
N ASP A 61 44.75 -14.50 17.16
CA ASP A 61 45.31 -15.37 16.14
C ASP A 61 44.23 -16.25 15.49
N ILE A 62 43.42 -16.92 16.31
CA ILE A 62 42.29 -17.73 15.83
C ILE A 62 41.26 -16.92 15.06
N LEU A 63 40.89 -15.71 15.55
CA LEU A 63 39.96 -14.85 14.83
C LEU A 63 40.53 -14.36 13.49
N ASN A 64 41.83 -14.10 13.43
CA ASN A 64 42.50 -13.75 12.18
C ASN A 64 42.42 -14.90 11.16
N HIS A 65 42.68 -16.15 11.59
CA HIS A 65 42.52 -17.34 10.74
C HIS A 65 41.06 -17.51 10.29
N ALA A 66 40.10 -17.42 11.20
CA ALA A 66 38.69 -17.49 10.86
C ALA A 66 38.26 -16.42 9.84
N ASN A 67 38.85 -15.21 9.90
CA ASN A 67 38.54 -14.14 8.95
C ASN A 67 39.13 -14.36 7.55
N LEU A 68 40.22 -15.15 7.44
CA LEU A 68 40.86 -15.50 6.15
C LEU A 68 40.09 -16.61 5.41
N GLU A 69 39.33 -17.40 6.09
CA GLU A 69 38.53 -18.47 5.49
C GLU A 69 37.34 -17.90 4.69
N ASN A 70 36.96 -18.62 3.65
CA ASN A 70 35.78 -18.29 2.86
C ASN A 70 34.57 -19.12 3.32
N GLU A 71 34.82 -20.39 3.67
CA GLU A 71 33.79 -21.32 4.11
C GLU A 71 33.43 -21.08 5.58
N ILE A 72 32.15 -21.00 5.86
CA ILE A 72 31.70 -20.64 7.21
C ILE A 72 31.85 -21.77 8.21
N ASN A 73 31.74 -23.02 7.78
CA ASN A 73 31.98 -24.18 8.64
C ASN A 73 33.44 -24.16 9.17
N GLU A 74 34.36 -23.72 8.35
CA GLU A 74 35.75 -23.54 8.76
C GLU A 74 35.90 -22.39 9.73
N LYS A 75 35.18 -21.25 9.49
CA LYS A 75 35.12 -20.15 10.47
C LYS A 75 34.61 -20.62 11.83
N ILE A 76 33.51 -21.38 11.84
CA ILE A 76 32.92 -21.94 13.05
C ILE A 76 33.89 -22.93 13.72
N TYR A 77 34.60 -23.73 12.94
CA TYR A 77 35.64 -24.63 13.46
C TYR A 77 36.72 -23.87 14.24
N TYR A 78 37.26 -22.80 13.67
CA TYR A 78 38.24 -21.95 14.36
C TYR A 78 37.65 -21.31 15.63
N VAL A 79 36.46 -20.74 15.57
CA VAL A 79 35.82 -20.12 16.74
C VAL A 79 35.54 -21.14 17.84
N ASN A 80 35.19 -22.39 17.48
CA ASN A 80 35.02 -23.46 18.47
C ASN A 80 36.30 -23.74 19.27
N GLN A 81 37.49 -23.59 18.69
CA GLN A 81 38.75 -23.73 19.44
C GLN A 81 38.89 -22.69 20.58
N ILE A 82 38.36 -21.46 20.37
CA ILE A 82 38.30 -20.44 21.42
C ILE A 82 37.38 -20.91 22.56
N ILE A 83 36.18 -21.40 22.19
CA ILE A 83 35.16 -21.84 23.14
C ILE A 83 35.64 -23.06 23.94
N GLU A 84 36.30 -24.03 23.29
CA GLU A 84 36.83 -25.21 23.96
C GLU A 84 37.93 -24.89 24.96
N LYS A 85 38.83 -23.98 24.59
CA LYS A 85 39.95 -23.59 25.41
C LYS A 85 39.60 -22.59 26.52
N TYR A 86 38.65 -21.68 26.24
CA TYR A 86 38.28 -20.59 27.16
C TYR A 86 36.75 -20.48 27.31
N LYS A 87 36.15 -21.46 28.00
CA LYS A 87 34.68 -21.63 28.15
C LYS A 87 33.99 -20.45 28.84
N ASP A 88 34.76 -19.74 29.69
CA ASP A 88 34.27 -18.61 30.48
C ASP A 88 34.53 -17.25 29.79
N GLU A 89 34.88 -17.26 28.52
CA GLU A 89 35.05 -16.05 27.70
C GLU A 89 33.90 -15.86 26.76
N GLU A 90 33.28 -14.70 26.79
CA GLU A 90 32.11 -14.37 25.96
C GLU A 90 32.43 -14.27 24.47
N ILE A 91 33.69 -13.96 24.12
CA ILE A 91 34.07 -13.58 22.74
C ILE A 91 33.86 -14.68 21.72
N GLY A 92 34.14 -15.95 22.07
CA GLY A 92 33.94 -17.11 21.20
C GLY A 92 32.45 -17.30 20.86
N TYR A 93 31.61 -17.30 21.87
CA TYR A 93 30.15 -17.41 21.69
C TYR A 93 29.60 -16.22 20.89
N TYR A 94 30.01 -14.99 21.20
CA TYR A 94 29.60 -13.79 20.47
C TYR A 94 29.92 -13.89 18.97
N TYR A 95 31.17 -14.26 18.61
CA TYR A 95 31.57 -14.42 17.22
C TYR A 95 30.81 -15.53 16.53
N ARG A 96 30.61 -16.70 17.16
CA ARG A 96 29.85 -17.80 16.60
C ARG A 96 28.38 -17.45 16.39
N GLY A 97 27.78 -16.76 17.33
CA GLY A 97 26.43 -16.22 17.21
C GLY A 97 26.27 -15.31 15.99
N ASN A 98 27.24 -14.41 15.74
CA ASN A 98 27.24 -13.56 14.55
C ASN A 98 27.43 -14.37 13.24
N LEU A 99 28.20 -15.44 13.28
CA LEU A 99 28.32 -16.34 12.14
C LEU A 99 26.99 -17.05 11.85
N TYR A 100 26.31 -17.54 12.86
CA TYR A 100 25.01 -18.18 12.72
C TYR A 100 23.94 -17.22 12.16
N ILE A 101 23.96 -15.91 12.48
CA ILE A 101 23.07 -14.91 11.84
C ILE A 101 23.26 -14.89 10.32
N LYS A 102 24.49 -14.96 9.82
CA LYS A 102 24.79 -14.92 8.37
C LYS A 102 24.25 -16.12 7.61
N PHE A 103 23.89 -17.20 8.31
CA PHE A 103 23.29 -18.41 7.78
C PHE A 103 21.82 -18.58 8.14
N ASP A 104 21.18 -17.54 8.61
CA ASP A 104 19.79 -17.56 9.05
C ASP A 104 19.50 -18.62 10.15
N ASN A 105 20.57 -19.14 10.81
CA ASN A 105 20.44 -20.07 11.92
C ASN A 105 20.23 -19.33 13.23
N TYR A 106 19.08 -18.66 13.34
CA TYR A 106 18.77 -17.76 14.45
C TYR A 106 18.66 -18.46 15.80
N ASP A 107 18.26 -19.73 15.82
CA ASP A 107 18.11 -20.48 17.08
C ASP A 107 19.46 -20.75 17.77
N GLU A 108 20.45 -21.18 17.00
CA GLU A 108 21.81 -21.38 17.54
C GLU A 108 22.48 -20.03 17.88
N ALA A 109 22.24 -19.01 17.04
CA ALA A 109 22.72 -17.65 17.35
C ALA A 109 22.17 -17.14 18.68
N ILE A 110 20.88 -17.33 18.97
CA ILE A 110 20.25 -16.94 20.24
C ILE A 110 20.92 -17.65 21.42
N LYS A 111 21.18 -18.97 21.33
CA LYS A 111 21.85 -19.72 22.38
C LYS A 111 23.24 -19.16 22.68
N ASP A 112 24.00 -18.81 21.65
CA ASP A 112 25.33 -18.26 21.78
C ASP A 112 25.30 -16.83 22.39
N PHE A 113 24.35 -15.99 21.97
CA PHE A 113 24.18 -14.67 22.60
C PHE A 113 23.70 -14.81 24.06
N ASP A 114 22.85 -15.79 24.38
CA ASP A 114 22.46 -16.04 25.76
C ASP A 114 23.66 -16.43 26.60
N LYS A 115 24.55 -17.29 26.07
CA LYS A 115 25.79 -17.65 26.76
C LYS A 115 26.74 -16.47 26.89
N THR A 116 26.84 -15.62 25.87
CA THR A 116 27.59 -14.37 25.92
C THR A 116 27.07 -13.45 27.06
N ILE A 117 25.74 -13.29 27.16
CA ILE A 117 25.09 -12.46 28.17
C ILE A 117 25.24 -13.05 29.59
N GLU A 118 25.20 -14.38 29.70
CA GLU A 118 25.44 -15.10 30.97
C GLU A 118 26.85 -14.78 31.52
N ILE A 119 27.86 -14.82 30.65
CA ILE A 119 29.25 -14.54 31.01
C ILE A 119 29.47 -13.04 31.23
N ASN A 120 28.95 -12.21 30.33
CA ASN A 120 29.08 -10.76 30.39
C ASN A 120 27.74 -10.05 30.20
N SER A 121 27.05 -9.75 31.28
CA SER A 121 25.75 -9.07 31.25
C SER A 121 25.81 -7.60 30.78
N GLN A 122 27.01 -7.05 30.53
CA GLN A 122 27.22 -5.71 30.01
C GLN A 122 27.58 -5.70 28.51
N CYS A 123 27.51 -6.85 27.83
CA CYS A 123 27.74 -6.95 26.39
C CYS A 123 26.51 -6.45 25.59
N LYS A 124 26.46 -5.14 25.31
CA LYS A 124 25.37 -4.52 24.56
C LYS A 124 25.20 -5.13 23.16
N GLU A 125 26.30 -5.56 22.54
CA GLU A 125 26.35 -6.18 21.21
C GLU A 125 25.61 -7.53 21.21
N ALA A 126 25.72 -8.32 22.28
CA ALA A 126 25.02 -9.60 22.42
C ALA A 126 23.50 -9.41 22.55
N TYR A 127 23.06 -8.42 23.32
CA TYR A 127 21.64 -8.05 23.38
C TYR A 127 21.12 -7.58 22.01
N ARG A 128 21.90 -6.77 21.29
CA ARG A 128 21.56 -6.37 19.91
C ARG A 128 21.47 -7.58 18.98
N GLY A 129 22.47 -8.47 18.99
CA GLY A 129 22.51 -9.69 18.18
C GLY A 129 21.30 -10.61 18.44
N LYS A 130 21.00 -10.85 19.71
CA LYS A 130 19.80 -11.61 20.11
C LYS A 130 18.51 -10.92 19.64
N GLY A 131 18.41 -9.60 19.79
CA GLY A 131 17.28 -8.82 19.30
C GLY A 131 17.09 -8.92 17.78
N VAL A 132 18.18 -8.91 17.00
CA VAL A 132 18.16 -9.10 15.54
C VAL A 132 17.62 -10.47 15.20
N CYS A 133 18.09 -11.55 15.83
CA CYS A 133 17.60 -12.90 15.60
C CYS A 133 16.10 -13.02 15.88
N LEU A 134 15.65 -12.49 17.01
CA LEU A 134 14.23 -12.50 17.39
C LEU A 134 13.37 -11.70 16.41
N ALA A 135 13.85 -10.54 15.93
CA ALA A 135 13.15 -9.74 14.93
C ALA A 135 13.02 -10.47 13.58
N ARG A 136 14.09 -11.15 13.14
CA ARG A 136 14.07 -11.99 11.93
C ARG A 136 13.08 -13.15 12.04
N LYS A 137 12.90 -13.71 13.23
CA LYS A 137 11.88 -14.73 13.53
C LYS A 137 10.46 -14.15 13.69
N GLY A 138 10.26 -12.83 13.59
CA GLY A 138 8.97 -12.19 13.79
C GLY A 138 8.58 -11.94 15.26
N CYS A 139 9.45 -12.29 16.22
CA CYS A 139 9.23 -12.11 17.64
C CYS A 139 9.58 -10.67 18.07
N TYR A 140 8.87 -9.68 17.50
CA TYR A 140 9.22 -8.26 17.65
C TYR A 140 9.16 -7.74 19.10
N TYR A 141 8.25 -8.24 19.92
CA TYR A 141 8.18 -7.81 21.34
C TYR A 141 9.41 -8.26 22.13
N ASP A 142 9.86 -9.50 21.93
CA ASP A 142 11.04 -10.02 22.60
C ASP A 142 12.33 -9.36 22.09
N ALA A 143 12.38 -9.06 20.77
CA ALA A 143 13.45 -8.26 20.19
C ALA A 143 13.55 -6.88 20.87
N LEU A 144 12.41 -6.18 21.01
CA LEU A 144 12.35 -4.88 21.69
C LEU A 144 12.82 -4.94 23.15
N GLN A 145 12.55 -6.02 23.88
CA GLN A 145 13.05 -6.18 25.24
C GLN A 145 14.59 -6.26 25.27
N ASN A 146 15.18 -7.01 24.34
CA ASN A 146 16.63 -7.11 24.23
C ASN A 146 17.27 -5.79 23.78
N TYR A 147 16.69 -5.10 22.82
CA TYR A 147 17.15 -3.77 22.41
C TYR A 147 17.09 -2.76 23.54
N LYS A 148 16.04 -2.77 24.38
CA LYS A 148 15.96 -1.91 25.57
C LYS A 148 17.08 -2.20 26.57
N LYS A 149 17.50 -3.46 26.72
CA LYS A 149 18.68 -3.81 27.56
C LYS A 149 19.97 -3.26 26.96
N ALA A 150 20.11 -3.35 25.61
CA ALA A 150 21.28 -2.81 24.92
C ALA A 150 21.40 -1.28 25.09
N ILE A 151 20.30 -0.52 24.95
CA ILE A 151 20.31 0.93 25.16
C ILE A 151 20.38 1.35 26.64
N ALA A 152 20.00 0.47 27.56
CA ALA A 152 20.22 0.72 28.99
C ALA A 152 21.72 0.67 29.35
N ILE A 153 22.52 -0.11 28.61
CA ILE A 153 23.97 -0.17 28.73
C ILE A 153 24.62 1.00 28.00
N ASP A 154 24.16 1.26 26.74
CA ASP A 154 24.66 2.36 25.93
C ASP A 154 23.49 3.12 25.29
N PRO A 155 23.06 4.25 25.87
CA PRO A 155 21.95 5.07 25.33
C PRO A 155 22.20 5.64 23.94
N ASN A 156 23.46 5.74 23.52
CA ASN A 156 23.86 6.28 22.22
C ASN A 156 24.15 5.20 21.17
N TYR A 157 23.62 3.98 21.37
CA TYR A 157 23.79 2.89 20.45
C TYR A 157 22.83 3.05 19.24
N GLU A 158 23.23 3.86 18.27
CA GLU A 158 22.44 4.33 17.12
C GLU A 158 21.70 3.17 16.42
N VAL A 159 22.44 2.12 15.99
CA VAL A 159 21.86 0.99 15.24
C VAL A 159 20.74 0.25 16.00
N VAL A 160 20.74 0.31 17.34
CA VAL A 160 19.69 -0.29 18.17
C VAL A 160 18.43 0.56 18.12
N HIS A 161 18.54 1.88 18.15
CA HIS A 161 17.40 2.76 17.97
C HIS A 161 16.75 2.54 16.61
N TYR A 162 17.56 2.45 15.53
CA TYR A 162 17.06 2.08 14.19
C TYR A 162 16.31 0.74 14.21
N ASN A 163 16.92 -0.33 14.76
CA ASN A 163 16.30 -1.66 14.83
C ASN A 163 14.99 -1.67 15.66
N MET A 164 14.91 -0.89 16.72
CA MET A 164 13.66 -0.69 17.47
C MET A 164 12.60 -0.03 16.61
N GLY A 165 12.97 0.97 15.83
CA GLY A 165 12.09 1.62 14.84
C GLY A 165 11.50 0.61 13.85
N VAL A 166 12.34 -0.27 13.30
CA VAL A 166 11.89 -1.36 12.40
C VAL A 166 10.89 -2.27 13.12
N CYS A 167 11.17 -2.70 14.34
CA CYS A 167 10.25 -3.56 15.09
C CYS A 167 8.91 -2.87 15.37
N TYR A 168 8.92 -1.59 15.80
CA TYR A 168 7.67 -0.85 16.02
C TYR A 168 6.88 -0.63 14.74
N SER A 169 7.55 -0.38 13.61
CA SER A 169 6.91 -0.26 12.29
C SER A 169 6.22 -1.57 11.88
N ARG A 170 6.88 -2.72 12.05
CA ARG A 170 6.30 -4.05 11.81
C ARG A 170 5.08 -4.34 12.70
N LEU A 171 5.11 -3.86 13.93
CA LEU A 171 3.97 -3.92 14.86
C LEU A 171 2.89 -2.86 14.58
N LYS A 172 3.00 -2.09 13.48
CA LYS A 172 2.10 -0.98 13.10
C LYS A 172 2.01 0.13 14.17
N LYS A 173 3.02 0.24 15.05
CA LYS A 173 3.14 1.29 16.08
C LYS A 173 3.95 2.45 15.50
N TYR A 174 3.42 3.09 14.47
CA TYR A 174 4.14 4.03 13.61
C TYR A 174 4.73 5.23 14.38
N THR A 175 4.00 5.80 15.33
CA THR A 175 4.50 6.93 16.15
C THR A 175 5.75 6.54 16.93
N LYS A 176 5.76 5.35 17.58
CA LYS A 176 6.94 4.85 18.29
C LYS A 176 8.09 4.53 17.36
N ALA A 177 7.79 4.06 16.14
CA ALA A 177 8.84 3.85 15.14
C ALA A 177 9.51 5.17 14.75
N ILE A 178 8.72 6.22 14.53
CA ILE A 178 9.19 7.58 14.21
C ILE A 178 10.09 8.10 15.35
N GLU A 179 9.69 7.97 16.61
CA GLU A 179 10.50 8.36 17.77
C GLU A 179 11.88 7.65 17.77
N CYS A 180 11.89 6.35 17.50
CA CYS A 180 13.12 5.57 17.45
C CYS A 180 14.02 5.97 16.28
N TYR A 181 13.48 6.15 15.07
CA TYR A 181 14.27 6.63 13.93
C TYR A 181 14.76 8.06 14.13
N THR A 182 13.97 8.92 14.77
CA THR A 182 14.41 10.27 15.12
C THR A 182 15.62 10.20 16.05
N LYS A 183 15.60 9.30 17.04
CA LYS A 183 16.76 9.12 17.93
C LYS A 183 17.98 8.55 17.20
N ALA A 184 17.79 7.64 16.24
CA ALA A 184 18.88 7.15 15.39
C ALA A 184 19.50 8.31 14.59
N LEU A 185 18.68 9.16 13.97
CA LEU A 185 19.11 10.32 13.18
C LEU A 185 19.74 11.45 14.00
N GLU A 186 19.40 11.59 15.29
CA GLU A 186 20.13 12.47 16.21
C GLU A 186 21.56 12.00 16.48
N LEU A 187 21.81 10.69 16.36
CA LEU A 187 23.12 10.06 16.58
C LEU A 187 23.92 9.91 15.29
N ASP A 188 23.26 9.65 14.16
CA ASP A 188 23.83 9.66 12.81
C ASP A 188 22.88 10.38 11.84
N GLU A 189 23.20 11.63 11.53
CA GLU A 189 22.43 12.49 10.62
C GLU A 189 22.51 12.07 9.13
N ASN A 190 23.37 11.10 8.80
CA ASN A 190 23.58 10.62 7.45
C ASN A 190 22.99 9.22 7.19
N ASP A 191 22.23 8.65 8.15
CA ASP A 191 21.56 7.35 7.96
C ASP A 191 20.38 7.49 7.00
N ILE A 192 20.64 7.19 5.71
CA ILE A 192 19.65 7.18 4.62
C ILE A 192 18.49 6.22 4.94
N SER A 193 18.81 5.05 5.52
CA SER A 193 17.80 4.02 5.85
C SER A 193 16.85 4.50 6.95
N ALA A 194 17.35 5.28 7.91
CA ALA A 194 16.52 5.86 8.96
C ALA A 194 15.59 6.94 8.41
N TYR A 195 16.06 7.84 7.55
CA TYR A 195 15.20 8.80 6.85
C TYR A 195 14.14 8.09 6.01
N TYR A 196 14.54 7.13 5.17
CA TYR A 196 13.61 6.37 4.33
C TYR A 196 12.51 5.70 5.15
N ASN A 197 12.88 4.97 6.22
CA ASN A 197 11.90 4.27 7.04
C ASN A 197 11.06 5.23 7.89
N ARG A 198 11.61 6.35 8.38
CA ARG A 198 10.84 7.37 9.09
C ARG A 198 9.83 8.04 8.17
N GLY A 199 10.23 8.42 6.95
CA GLY A 199 9.37 8.98 5.93
C GLY A 199 8.20 8.05 5.57
N ARG A 200 8.48 6.74 5.40
CA ARG A 200 7.42 5.75 5.20
C ARG A 200 6.45 5.65 6.39
N ASN A 201 6.93 5.76 7.61
CA ASN A 201 6.08 5.75 8.79
C ASN A 201 5.27 7.05 8.93
N TYR A 202 5.82 8.21 8.55
CA TYR A 202 5.07 9.47 8.44
C TYR A 202 3.93 9.35 7.41
N SER A 203 4.19 8.76 6.24
CA SER A 203 3.16 8.51 5.22
C SER A 203 2.03 7.61 5.76
N ARG A 204 2.35 6.60 6.57
CA ARG A 204 1.36 5.69 7.19
C ARG A 204 0.41 6.36 8.18
N ILE A 205 0.82 7.49 8.76
CA ILE A 205 -0.01 8.30 9.67
C ILE A 205 -0.48 9.62 9.03
N ALA A 206 -0.45 9.67 7.70
CA ALA A 206 -0.88 10.81 6.88
C ALA A 206 -0.15 12.15 7.17
N ARG A 207 1.10 12.08 7.67
CA ARG A 207 2.00 13.23 7.82
C ARG A 207 2.88 13.35 6.57
N TYR A 208 2.27 13.72 5.45
CA TYR A 208 2.92 13.64 4.13
C TYR A 208 4.04 14.67 3.97
N GLU A 209 3.90 15.87 4.53
CA GLU A 209 4.93 16.91 4.50
C GLU A 209 6.22 16.45 5.19
N ASP A 210 6.09 15.82 6.35
CA ASP A 210 7.24 15.26 7.07
C ASP A 210 7.87 14.09 6.30
N ALA A 211 7.05 13.28 5.65
CA ALA A 211 7.54 12.19 4.79
C ALA A 211 8.34 12.73 3.61
N ILE A 212 7.83 13.77 2.93
CA ILE A 212 8.50 14.44 1.81
C ILE A 212 9.84 15.03 2.27
N ALA A 213 9.87 15.67 3.44
CA ALA A 213 11.11 16.21 3.99
C ALA A 213 12.16 15.12 4.22
N ASP A 214 11.77 13.99 4.81
CA ASP A 214 12.66 12.86 5.06
C ASP A 214 13.15 12.22 3.76
N PHE A 215 12.26 11.94 2.79
CA PHE A 215 12.68 11.42 1.48
C PHE A 215 13.58 12.39 0.73
N THR A 216 13.32 13.71 0.83
CA THR A 216 14.18 14.73 0.21
C THR A 216 15.57 14.69 0.84
N LYS A 217 15.66 14.58 2.16
CA LYS A 217 16.96 14.45 2.84
C LYS A 217 17.70 13.18 2.44
N ALA A 218 16.98 12.06 2.35
CA ALA A 218 17.57 10.80 1.86
C ALA A 218 18.08 10.92 0.41
N ILE A 219 17.34 11.60 -0.48
CA ILE A 219 17.76 11.86 -1.88
C ILE A 219 18.99 12.77 -1.96
N GLU A 220 19.13 13.76 -1.07
CA GLU A 220 20.34 14.59 -1.00
C GLU A 220 21.58 13.76 -0.68
N LEU A 221 21.44 12.72 0.16
CA LEU A 221 22.51 11.81 0.55
C LEU A 221 22.77 10.72 -0.51
N GLU A 222 21.72 10.19 -1.14
CA GLU A 222 21.80 9.13 -2.14
C GLU A 222 20.84 9.43 -3.32
N LYS A 223 21.40 9.83 -4.46
CA LYS A 223 20.63 10.28 -5.64
C LYS A 223 20.21 9.17 -6.59
N PHE A 224 20.72 7.96 -6.40
CA PHE A 224 20.55 6.86 -7.34
C PHE A 224 19.67 5.72 -6.80
N ASP A 225 18.91 5.96 -5.74
CA ASP A 225 17.91 5.01 -5.21
C ASP A 225 16.52 5.41 -5.73
N GLU A 226 15.98 4.64 -6.69
CA GLU A 226 14.66 4.86 -7.30
C GLU A 226 13.53 4.81 -6.28
N ARG A 227 13.70 4.05 -5.19
CA ARG A 227 12.67 3.89 -4.15
C ARG A 227 12.41 5.19 -3.40
N LEU A 228 13.41 6.05 -3.28
CA LEU A 228 13.28 7.34 -2.59
C LEU A 228 12.35 8.27 -3.37
N TYR A 229 12.58 8.40 -4.68
CA TYR A 229 11.73 9.19 -5.58
C TYR A 229 10.32 8.61 -5.64
N TYR A 230 10.20 7.29 -5.81
CA TYR A 230 8.91 6.61 -5.82
C TYR A 230 8.08 6.89 -4.58
N ASN A 231 8.64 6.75 -3.37
CA ASN A 231 7.91 6.98 -2.12
C ASN A 231 7.61 8.47 -1.89
N ARG A 232 8.48 9.40 -2.35
CA ARG A 232 8.20 10.83 -2.30
C ARG A 232 7.08 11.20 -3.28
N GLY A 233 7.10 10.63 -4.48
CA GLY A 233 6.02 10.76 -5.46
C GLY A 233 4.67 10.30 -4.93
N ILE A 234 4.62 9.15 -4.24
CA ILE A 234 3.39 8.70 -3.55
C ILE A 234 2.93 9.73 -2.51
N ALA A 235 3.85 10.28 -1.71
CA ALA A 235 3.49 11.28 -0.70
C ALA A 235 2.94 12.56 -1.34
N TYR A 236 3.51 13.01 -2.46
CA TYR A 236 2.97 14.11 -3.27
C TYR A 236 1.59 13.79 -3.83
N SER A 237 1.39 12.61 -4.42
CA SER A 237 0.09 12.16 -4.94
C SER A 237 -1.00 12.15 -3.87
N LEU A 238 -0.68 11.70 -2.65
CA LEU A 238 -1.61 11.68 -1.52
C LEU A 238 -1.94 13.08 -0.98
N MET A 239 -1.17 14.10 -1.37
CA MET A 239 -1.45 15.52 -1.15
C MET A 239 -2.13 16.19 -2.37
N GLU A 240 -2.57 15.40 -3.34
CA GLU A 240 -3.16 15.87 -4.61
C GLU A 240 -2.19 16.73 -5.46
N LYS A 241 -0.86 16.64 -5.19
CA LYS A 241 0.21 17.31 -5.94
C LYS A 241 0.72 16.39 -7.05
N HIS A 242 -0.16 16.13 -8.02
CA HIS A 242 0.10 15.10 -9.05
C HIS A 242 1.24 15.47 -10.00
N GLU A 243 1.44 16.76 -10.29
CA GLU A 243 2.52 17.25 -11.13
C GLU A 243 3.92 17.05 -10.50
N GLU A 244 4.04 17.28 -9.18
CA GLU A 244 5.27 17.02 -8.43
C GLU A 244 5.52 15.51 -8.31
N ALA A 245 4.45 14.73 -8.11
CA ALA A 245 4.54 13.28 -8.09
C ALA A 245 5.07 12.73 -9.42
N LEU A 246 4.57 13.22 -10.55
CA LEU A 246 5.01 12.81 -11.88
C LEU A 246 6.49 13.09 -12.13
N LYS A 247 7.03 14.23 -11.66
CA LYS A 247 8.48 14.51 -11.74
C LYS A 247 9.31 13.47 -10.98
N ASP A 248 8.83 13.06 -9.81
CA ASP A 248 9.50 12.04 -9.01
C ASP A 248 9.37 10.65 -9.64
N TYR A 249 8.18 10.29 -10.15
CA TYR A 249 8.00 9.03 -10.87
C TYR A 249 8.87 8.96 -12.13
N GLN A 250 8.95 10.03 -12.91
CA GLN A 250 9.84 10.08 -14.05
C GLN A 250 11.30 9.84 -13.64
N LYS A 251 11.74 10.43 -12.52
CA LYS A 251 13.09 10.20 -12.01
C LYS A 251 13.32 8.77 -11.54
N ALA A 252 12.34 8.16 -10.92
CA ALA A 252 12.40 6.75 -10.54
C ALA A 252 12.49 5.82 -11.77
N ILE A 253 11.73 6.10 -12.84
CA ILE A 253 11.77 5.37 -14.12
C ILE A 253 13.15 5.51 -14.79
N GLU A 254 13.74 6.70 -14.79
CA GLU A 254 15.09 6.91 -15.34
C GLU A 254 16.14 6.04 -14.62
N LEU A 255 15.97 5.78 -13.33
CA LEU A 255 16.87 4.97 -12.52
C LEU A 255 16.60 3.47 -12.65
N ASN A 256 15.35 3.07 -12.80
CA ASN A 256 14.93 1.68 -12.95
C ASN A 256 13.71 1.59 -13.87
N GLN A 257 13.93 1.15 -15.12
CA GLN A 257 12.90 1.03 -16.14
C GLN A 257 11.98 -0.20 -15.95
N ASP A 258 12.38 -1.15 -15.13
CA ASP A 258 11.60 -2.38 -14.88
C ASP A 258 10.74 -2.27 -13.59
N PHE A 259 10.55 -1.06 -13.07
CA PHE A 259 9.80 -0.82 -11.83
C PHE A 259 8.33 -0.55 -12.15
N GLU A 260 7.54 -1.61 -12.34
CA GLU A 260 6.15 -1.55 -12.81
C GLU A 260 5.22 -0.71 -11.93
N GLU A 261 5.44 -0.69 -10.61
CA GLU A 261 4.59 0.11 -9.71
C GLU A 261 4.72 1.61 -9.99
N VAL A 262 5.89 2.08 -10.40
CA VAL A 262 6.09 3.50 -10.72
C VAL A 262 5.26 3.92 -11.92
N TYR A 263 5.22 3.09 -12.96
CA TYR A 263 4.38 3.34 -14.13
C TYR A 263 2.90 3.33 -13.76
N TYR A 264 2.47 2.40 -12.92
CA TYR A 264 1.10 2.38 -12.44
C TYR A 264 0.73 3.67 -11.70
N TYR A 265 1.55 4.16 -10.76
CA TYR A 265 1.26 5.37 -10.01
C TYR A 265 1.38 6.64 -10.85
N ALA A 266 2.28 6.67 -11.83
CA ALA A 266 2.34 7.73 -12.83
C ALA A 266 1.07 7.76 -13.68
N GLY A 267 0.65 6.62 -14.22
CA GLY A 267 -0.61 6.50 -14.96
C GLY A 267 -1.82 6.90 -14.14
N PHE A 268 -1.84 6.55 -12.84
CA PHE A 268 -2.91 6.95 -11.94
C PHE A 268 -2.91 8.48 -11.67
N SER A 269 -1.73 9.11 -11.58
CA SER A 269 -1.61 10.57 -11.45
C SER A 269 -2.11 11.28 -12.71
N TYR A 270 -1.77 10.81 -13.90
CA TYR A 270 -2.33 11.32 -15.17
C TYR A 270 -3.84 11.13 -15.25
N TYR A 271 -4.36 9.98 -14.81
CA TYR A 271 -5.81 9.75 -14.74
C TYR A 271 -6.53 10.78 -13.86
N LEU A 272 -5.94 11.14 -12.71
CA LEU A 272 -6.51 12.15 -11.79
C LEU A 272 -6.39 13.57 -12.34
N LEU A 273 -5.41 13.84 -13.21
CA LEU A 273 -5.29 15.10 -13.97
C LEU A 273 -6.19 15.11 -15.22
N GLU A 274 -7.00 14.09 -15.42
CA GLU A 274 -7.87 13.89 -16.60
C GLU A 274 -7.10 13.76 -17.93
N GLU A 275 -5.79 13.52 -17.88
CA GLU A 275 -4.92 13.25 -19.03
C GLU A 275 -4.98 11.73 -19.35
N TYR A 276 -6.13 11.31 -19.89
CA TYR A 276 -6.44 9.87 -20.04
C TYR A 276 -5.57 9.18 -21.09
N GLY A 277 -5.10 9.90 -22.11
CA GLY A 277 -4.18 9.37 -23.13
C GLY A 277 -2.85 8.91 -22.50
N GLU A 278 -2.21 9.81 -21.77
CA GLU A 278 -0.98 9.57 -21.06
C GLU A 278 -1.17 8.46 -20.00
N ALA A 279 -2.29 8.49 -19.27
CA ALA A 279 -2.62 7.44 -18.30
C ALA A 279 -2.62 6.05 -18.95
N ILE A 280 -3.24 5.91 -20.13
CA ILE A 280 -3.29 4.65 -20.89
C ILE A 280 -1.88 4.20 -21.30
N GLU A 281 -1.02 5.10 -21.74
CA GLU A 281 0.37 4.78 -22.12
C GLU A 281 1.14 4.21 -20.91
N TYR A 282 1.09 4.88 -19.79
CA TYR A 282 1.80 4.46 -18.58
C TYR A 282 1.25 3.15 -18.01
N PHE A 283 -0.06 2.95 -17.97
CA PHE A 283 -0.65 1.66 -17.59
C PHE A 283 -0.29 0.54 -18.57
N THR A 284 -0.14 0.85 -19.86
CA THR A 284 0.28 -0.13 -20.86
C THR A 284 1.69 -0.64 -20.55
N ILE A 285 2.64 0.25 -20.30
CA ILE A 285 3.99 -0.14 -19.90
C ILE A 285 3.97 -0.99 -18.63
N ALA A 286 3.18 -0.59 -17.62
CA ALA A 286 3.06 -1.37 -16.38
C ALA A 286 2.56 -2.80 -16.64
N THR A 287 1.58 -2.98 -17.57
CA THR A 287 1.05 -4.30 -17.94
C THR A 287 2.00 -5.10 -18.84
N GLU A 288 2.89 -4.46 -19.59
CA GLU A 288 3.93 -5.12 -20.40
C GLU A 288 5.08 -5.64 -19.52
N ILE A 289 5.46 -4.89 -18.47
CA ILE A 289 6.48 -5.33 -17.50
C ILE A 289 5.95 -6.47 -16.64
N ASN A 290 4.73 -6.34 -16.14
CA ASN A 290 4.09 -7.35 -15.29
C ASN A 290 2.71 -7.72 -15.81
N LEU A 291 2.64 -8.87 -16.49
CA LEU A 291 1.40 -9.40 -17.10
C LEU A 291 0.32 -9.81 -16.08
N GLU A 292 0.68 -9.92 -14.79
CA GLU A 292 -0.25 -10.25 -13.71
C GLU A 292 -0.65 -9.02 -12.87
N TYR A 293 -0.38 -7.80 -13.38
CA TYR A 293 -0.65 -6.58 -12.63
C TYR A 293 -2.13 -6.15 -12.77
N GLU A 294 -3.00 -6.79 -12.00
CA GLU A 294 -4.47 -6.55 -12.00
C GLU A 294 -4.81 -5.05 -11.94
N GLN A 295 -4.13 -4.29 -11.06
CA GLN A 295 -4.43 -2.88 -10.83
C GLN A 295 -4.13 -2.00 -12.06
N ALA A 296 -3.09 -2.33 -12.84
CA ALA A 296 -2.74 -1.59 -14.03
C ALA A 296 -3.76 -1.82 -15.17
N TYR A 297 -4.18 -3.07 -15.39
CA TYR A 297 -5.30 -3.36 -16.32
C TYR A 297 -6.57 -2.64 -15.90
N TYR A 298 -6.91 -2.67 -14.61
CA TYR A 298 -8.09 -1.97 -14.12
C TYR A 298 -7.99 -0.45 -14.31
N GLY A 299 -6.83 0.15 -14.01
CA GLY A 299 -6.57 1.57 -14.23
C GLY A 299 -6.69 1.97 -15.70
N ARG A 300 -6.11 1.15 -16.62
CA ARG A 300 -6.21 1.38 -18.07
C ARG A 300 -7.64 1.26 -18.56
N ALA A 301 -8.39 0.28 -18.06
CA ALA A 301 -9.81 0.16 -18.36
C ALA A 301 -10.62 1.39 -17.94
N LEU A 302 -10.35 1.93 -16.74
CA LEU A 302 -11.02 3.14 -16.27
C LEU A 302 -10.70 4.36 -17.13
N ALA A 303 -9.44 4.50 -17.58
CA ALA A 303 -9.05 5.58 -18.49
C ALA A 303 -9.72 5.42 -19.86
N ASN A 304 -9.77 4.20 -20.42
CA ASN A 304 -10.47 3.90 -21.66
C ASN A 304 -11.97 4.19 -21.56
N LEU A 305 -12.62 3.88 -20.42
CA LEU A 305 -14.05 4.23 -20.21
C LEU A 305 -14.29 5.73 -20.19
N LYS A 306 -13.32 6.54 -19.74
CA LYS A 306 -13.43 8.01 -19.69
C LYS A 306 -13.39 8.67 -21.08
N ILE A 307 -12.79 8.01 -22.05
CA ILE A 307 -12.70 8.48 -23.46
C ILE A 307 -13.60 7.65 -24.38
N ASP A 308 -14.61 6.98 -23.82
CA ASP A 308 -15.61 6.16 -24.54
C ASP A 308 -15.03 5.02 -25.38
N ASN A 309 -13.81 4.61 -25.07
CA ASN A 309 -13.15 3.48 -25.74
C ASN A 309 -13.57 2.14 -25.09
N TYR A 310 -14.86 1.82 -25.21
CA TYR A 310 -15.49 0.69 -24.52
C TYR A 310 -14.90 -0.68 -24.89
N VAL A 311 -14.47 -0.84 -26.14
CA VAL A 311 -13.93 -2.13 -26.64
C VAL A 311 -12.62 -2.46 -25.91
N GLU A 312 -11.70 -1.51 -25.82
CA GLU A 312 -10.42 -1.72 -25.12
C GLU A 312 -10.64 -1.85 -23.61
N ALA A 313 -11.57 -1.08 -23.04
CA ALA A 313 -11.94 -1.21 -21.64
C ALA A 313 -12.44 -2.64 -21.29
N ILE A 314 -13.26 -3.23 -22.16
CA ILE A 314 -13.74 -4.62 -21.99
C ILE A 314 -12.59 -5.63 -22.06
N LYS A 315 -11.62 -5.45 -22.95
CA LYS A 315 -10.44 -6.34 -23.02
C LYS A 315 -9.67 -6.31 -21.70
N ASP A 316 -9.37 -5.12 -21.19
CA ASP A 316 -8.65 -4.96 -19.93
C ASP A 316 -9.44 -5.53 -18.75
N LEU A 317 -10.75 -5.28 -18.68
CA LEU A 317 -11.60 -5.84 -17.64
C LEU A 317 -11.72 -7.37 -17.72
N ASN A 318 -11.60 -7.96 -18.91
CA ASN A 318 -11.50 -9.41 -19.06
C ASN A 318 -10.21 -9.94 -18.40
N GLU A 319 -9.06 -9.25 -18.60
CA GLU A 319 -7.80 -9.62 -17.93
C GLU A 319 -7.91 -9.46 -16.40
N VAL A 320 -8.49 -8.37 -15.91
CA VAL A 320 -8.78 -8.20 -14.48
C VAL A 320 -9.59 -9.37 -13.93
N LEU A 321 -10.63 -9.79 -14.63
CA LEU A 321 -11.51 -10.87 -14.19
C LEU A 321 -10.90 -12.27 -14.39
N TYR A 322 -9.98 -12.43 -15.30
CA TYR A 322 -9.15 -13.63 -15.43
C TYR A 322 -8.20 -13.77 -14.23
N LEU A 323 -7.55 -12.68 -13.84
CA LEU A 323 -6.64 -12.66 -12.68
C LEU A 323 -7.42 -12.74 -11.35
N ASN A 324 -8.59 -12.09 -11.27
CA ASN A 324 -9.41 -12.02 -10.05
C ASN A 324 -10.91 -12.08 -10.36
N ASN A 325 -11.44 -13.28 -10.47
CA ASN A 325 -12.86 -13.51 -10.77
C ASN A 325 -13.84 -13.11 -9.66
N LYS A 326 -13.36 -12.54 -8.55
CA LYS A 326 -14.18 -12.01 -7.46
C LYS A 326 -14.21 -10.48 -7.43
N ASN A 327 -13.60 -9.81 -8.40
CA ASN A 327 -13.61 -8.36 -8.47
C ASN A 327 -14.98 -7.84 -8.94
N SER A 328 -15.87 -7.57 -7.97
CA SER A 328 -17.24 -7.07 -8.25
C SER A 328 -17.25 -5.73 -8.98
N LYS A 329 -16.25 -4.86 -8.71
CA LYS A 329 -16.13 -3.57 -9.40
C LYS A 329 -15.80 -3.74 -10.88
N ALA A 330 -14.97 -4.73 -11.22
CA ALA A 330 -14.62 -5.02 -12.61
C ALA A 330 -15.82 -5.52 -13.40
N TYR A 331 -16.65 -6.40 -12.83
CA TYR A 331 -17.93 -6.79 -13.43
C TYR A 331 -18.83 -5.58 -13.66
N TYR A 332 -19.02 -4.73 -12.65
CA TYR A 332 -19.85 -3.53 -12.82
C TYR A 332 -19.35 -2.61 -13.93
N LYS A 333 -18.04 -2.35 -13.99
CA LYS A 333 -17.44 -1.49 -15.03
C LYS A 333 -17.50 -2.12 -16.40
N ARG A 334 -17.36 -3.47 -16.52
CA ARG A 334 -17.53 -4.17 -17.80
C ARG A 334 -18.99 -4.15 -18.25
N GLY A 335 -19.92 -4.32 -17.32
CA GLY A 335 -21.36 -4.16 -17.58
C GLY A 335 -21.69 -2.78 -18.15
N LEU A 336 -21.13 -1.70 -17.57
CA LEU A 336 -21.32 -0.34 -18.12
C LEU A 336 -20.76 -0.19 -19.54
N ALA A 337 -19.59 -0.74 -19.81
CA ALA A 337 -19.01 -0.71 -21.16
C ALA A 337 -19.84 -1.51 -22.18
N LEU A 338 -20.36 -2.66 -21.76
CA LEU A 338 -21.25 -3.50 -22.59
C LEU A 338 -22.58 -2.80 -22.87
N ASP A 339 -23.15 -2.15 -21.86
CA ASP A 339 -24.41 -1.39 -21.99
C ASP A 339 -24.27 -0.25 -23.01
N ASN A 340 -23.18 0.51 -22.95
CA ASN A 340 -22.87 1.56 -23.93
C ASN A 340 -22.64 1.03 -25.37
N LEU A 341 -22.27 -0.24 -25.50
CA LEU A 341 -22.17 -0.93 -26.83
C LEU A 341 -23.47 -1.63 -27.21
N GLU A 342 -24.59 -1.36 -26.51
CA GLU A 342 -25.90 -1.96 -26.69
C GLU A 342 -25.93 -3.49 -26.57
N ARG A 343 -24.93 -4.06 -25.82
CA ARG A 343 -24.83 -5.51 -25.53
C ARG A 343 -25.54 -5.79 -24.20
N TYR A 344 -26.84 -5.52 -24.17
CA TYR A 344 -27.63 -5.45 -22.95
C TYR A 344 -27.70 -6.78 -22.18
N GLU A 345 -27.83 -7.92 -22.85
CA GLU A 345 -27.88 -9.23 -22.17
C GLU A 345 -26.58 -9.54 -21.43
N GLU A 346 -25.44 -9.20 -22.03
CA GLU A 346 -24.13 -9.39 -21.40
C GLU A 346 -23.93 -8.40 -20.24
N ALA A 347 -24.38 -7.15 -20.41
CA ALA A 347 -24.36 -6.15 -19.33
C ALA A 347 -25.19 -6.61 -18.12
N ILE A 348 -26.40 -7.13 -18.36
CA ILE A 348 -27.27 -7.67 -17.31
C ILE A 348 -26.61 -8.83 -16.55
N ALA A 349 -25.93 -9.74 -17.28
CA ALA A 349 -25.19 -10.84 -16.67
C ALA A 349 -24.07 -10.33 -15.78
N ASP A 350 -23.31 -9.32 -16.22
CA ASP A 350 -22.21 -8.70 -15.45
C ASP A 350 -22.72 -7.93 -14.23
N PHE A 351 -23.76 -7.12 -14.35
CA PHE A 351 -24.39 -6.45 -13.22
C PHE A 351 -24.92 -7.47 -12.21
N THR A 352 -25.53 -8.55 -12.68
CA THR A 352 -26.01 -9.63 -11.80
C THR A 352 -24.85 -10.26 -11.04
N LYS A 353 -23.74 -10.54 -11.71
CA LYS A 353 -22.55 -11.11 -11.10
C LYS A 353 -21.91 -10.15 -10.09
N ALA A 354 -21.87 -8.86 -10.38
CA ALA A 354 -21.38 -7.85 -9.44
C ALA A 354 -22.25 -7.81 -8.16
N ILE A 355 -23.57 -7.88 -8.28
CA ILE A 355 -24.51 -7.93 -7.16
C ILE A 355 -24.30 -9.20 -6.31
N GLU A 356 -24.16 -10.36 -6.93
CA GLU A 356 -23.87 -11.64 -6.25
C GLU A 356 -22.56 -11.56 -5.45
N LEU A 357 -21.59 -10.80 -5.92
CA LEU A 357 -20.29 -10.56 -5.26
C LEU A 357 -20.33 -9.43 -4.22
N GLY A 358 -21.52 -8.87 -3.97
CA GLY A 358 -21.73 -7.89 -2.90
C GLY A 358 -21.58 -6.42 -3.32
N TYR A 359 -21.48 -6.12 -4.61
CA TYR A 359 -21.54 -4.73 -5.10
C TYR A 359 -23.02 -4.28 -5.13
N GLN A 360 -23.39 -3.34 -4.25
CA GLN A 360 -24.78 -2.94 -4.05
C GLN A 360 -24.85 -1.42 -3.82
N ASP A 361 -25.36 -0.72 -4.82
CA ASP A 361 -25.73 0.70 -4.74
C ASP A 361 -26.93 0.97 -5.67
N GLU A 362 -27.46 2.20 -5.66
CA GLU A 362 -28.57 2.58 -6.54
C GLU A 362 -28.22 2.44 -8.02
N ASN A 363 -26.96 2.73 -8.40
CA ASN A 363 -26.57 2.78 -9.81
C ASN A 363 -26.57 1.41 -10.48
N ILE A 364 -26.14 0.35 -9.77
CA ILE A 364 -26.10 -0.98 -10.39
C ILE A 364 -27.50 -1.51 -10.66
N TYR A 365 -28.45 -1.28 -9.75
CA TYR A 365 -29.83 -1.67 -9.96
C TYR A 365 -30.52 -0.81 -11.02
N TYR A 366 -30.23 0.51 -11.04
CA TYR A 366 -30.69 1.43 -12.07
C TYR A 366 -30.21 0.98 -13.46
N ASN A 367 -28.93 0.76 -13.64
CA ASN A 367 -28.35 0.36 -14.93
C ASN A 367 -28.89 -1.01 -15.37
N ARG A 368 -28.93 -2.01 -14.47
CA ARG A 368 -29.49 -3.32 -14.81
C ARG A 368 -30.97 -3.24 -15.14
N GLY A 369 -31.74 -2.44 -14.41
CA GLY A 369 -33.15 -2.19 -14.69
C GLY A 369 -33.35 -1.51 -16.04
N THR A 370 -32.55 -0.52 -16.38
CA THR A 370 -32.58 0.15 -17.69
C THR A 370 -32.24 -0.83 -18.82
N SER A 371 -31.14 -1.58 -18.71
CA SER A 371 -30.78 -2.61 -19.69
C SER A 371 -31.88 -3.65 -19.87
N LYS A 372 -32.53 -4.12 -18.78
CA LYS A 372 -33.69 -5.05 -18.84
C LYS A 372 -34.88 -4.43 -19.57
N SER A 373 -35.15 -3.14 -19.35
CA SER A 373 -36.25 -2.48 -20.07
C SER A 373 -36.02 -2.45 -21.57
N LEU A 374 -34.77 -2.23 -22.01
CA LEU A 374 -34.38 -2.19 -23.42
C LEU A 374 -34.51 -3.55 -24.10
N ILE A 375 -34.30 -4.66 -23.38
CA ILE A 375 -34.55 -6.03 -23.91
C ILE A 375 -35.98 -6.53 -23.66
N ARG A 376 -36.89 -5.65 -23.21
CA ARG A 376 -38.31 -5.96 -22.95
C ARG A 376 -38.57 -6.87 -21.73
N ASP A 377 -37.62 -7.07 -20.82
CA ASP A 377 -37.88 -7.67 -19.52
C ASP A 377 -38.43 -6.60 -18.55
N LEU A 378 -39.66 -6.16 -18.84
CA LEU A 378 -40.30 -5.04 -18.11
C LEU A 378 -40.52 -5.34 -16.63
N LYS A 379 -40.84 -6.60 -16.29
CA LYS A 379 -41.05 -6.99 -14.87
C LYS A 379 -39.75 -6.95 -14.09
N GLY A 380 -38.69 -7.55 -14.64
CA GLY A 380 -37.37 -7.49 -14.03
C GLY A 380 -36.80 -6.08 -13.95
N ALA A 381 -37.11 -5.21 -14.92
CA ALA A 381 -36.77 -3.79 -14.88
C ALA A 381 -37.45 -3.07 -13.73
N LYS A 382 -38.79 -3.23 -13.56
CA LYS A 382 -39.56 -2.65 -12.46
C LYS A 382 -39.03 -3.08 -11.08
N GLU A 383 -38.67 -4.36 -10.92
CA GLU A 383 -38.11 -4.89 -9.67
C GLU A 383 -36.77 -4.22 -9.35
N ASP A 384 -35.85 -4.13 -10.32
CA ASP A 384 -34.55 -3.51 -10.14
C ASP A 384 -34.67 -2.02 -9.82
N LEU A 385 -35.49 -1.26 -10.59
CA LEU A 385 -35.72 0.16 -10.37
C LEU A 385 -36.38 0.44 -8.99
N THR A 386 -37.29 -0.45 -8.56
CA THR A 386 -37.85 -0.39 -7.23
C THR A 386 -36.78 -0.62 -6.16
N THR A 387 -35.87 -1.54 -6.38
CA THR A 387 -34.72 -1.78 -5.51
C THR A 387 -33.79 -0.58 -5.47
N ALA A 388 -33.48 0.04 -6.62
CA ALA A 388 -32.68 1.25 -6.70
C ALA A 388 -33.24 2.39 -5.82
N LEU A 389 -34.56 2.58 -5.83
CA LEU A 389 -35.24 3.57 -4.97
C LEU A 389 -35.19 3.26 -3.47
N THR A 390 -34.83 2.03 -3.08
CA THR A 390 -34.58 1.74 -1.65
C THR A 390 -33.25 2.31 -1.17
N TYR A 391 -32.28 2.48 -2.10
CA TYR A 391 -30.98 3.08 -1.84
C TYR A 391 -31.01 4.61 -1.95
N ASN A 392 -31.68 5.13 -2.99
CA ASN A 392 -31.76 6.57 -3.21
C ASN A 392 -33.14 6.98 -3.70
N LYS A 393 -33.92 7.69 -2.87
CA LYS A 393 -35.25 8.22 -3.19
C LYS A 393 -35.26 9.60 -3.79
N GLU A 394 -34.09 10.25 -3.86
CA GLU A 394 -33.96 11.62 -4.35
C GLU A 394 -33.44 11.68 -5.80
N GLU A 395 -33.24 10.54 -6.45
CA GLU A 395 -32.79 10.45 -7.83
C GLU A 395 -33.99 10.38 -8.78
N PHE A 396 -34.33 11.50 -9.41
CA PHE A 396 -35.51 11.63 -10.27
C PHE A 396 -35.48 10.69 -11.48
N ARG A 397 -34.29 10.39 -12.03
CA ARG A 397 -34.14 9.50 -13.20
C ARG A 397 -34.67 8.10 -12.95
N ILE A 398 -34.56 7.59 -11.72
CA ILE A 398 -35.07 6.24 -11.41
C ILE A 398 -36.60 6.22 -11.49
N TYR A 399 -37.25 7.27 -11.01
CA TYR A 399 -38.72 7.40 -11.15
C TYR A 399 -39.14 7.54 -12.59
N ASP A 400 -38.43 8.33 -13.41
CA ASP A 400 -38.74 8.50 -14.84
C ASP A 400 -38.67 7.17 -15.57
N VAL A 401 -37.58 6.41 -15.41
CA VAL A 401 -37.42 5.11 -16.09
C VAL A 401 -38.45 4.11 -15.58
N ARG A 402 -38.73 4.06 -14.25
CA ARG A 402 -39.76 3.16 -13.72
C ARG A 402 -41.15 3.54 -14.18
N GLY A 403 -41.45 4.82 -14.26
CA GLY A 403 -42.68 5.34 -14.84
C GLY A 403 -42.88 4.94 -16.31
N MET A 404 -41.82 5.03 -17.13
CA MET A 404 -41.83 4.54 -18.50
C MET A 404 -42.09 3.02 -18.59
N VAL A 405 -41.45 2.24 -17.73
CA VAL A 405 -41.66 0.78 -17.61
C VAL A 405 -43.10 0.49 -17.19
N ASN A 406 -43.67 1.22 -16.24
CA ASN A 406 -45.07 1.08 -15.81
C ASN A 406 -46.04 1.43 -16.95
N LEU A 407 -45.76 2.47 -17.75
CA LEU A 407 -46.55 2.78 -18.98
C LEU A 407 -46.57 1.60 -19.96
N GLU A 408 -45.43 1.00 -20.24
CA GLU A 408 -45.35 -0.16 -21.14
C GLU A 408 -46.05 -1.39 -20.58
N LEU A 409 -46.04 -1.56 -19.23
CA LEU A 409 -46.84 -2.59 -18.54
C LEU A 409 -48.32 -2.28 -18.49
N LYS A 410 -48.73 -1.07 -18.93
CA LYS A 410 -50.09 -0.52 -18.83
C LYS A 410 -50.59 -0.31 -17.39
N GLU A 411 -49.64 -0.11 -16.47
CA GLU A 411 -49.86 0.22 -15.07
C GLU A 411 -49.84 1.74 -14.93
N TYR A 412 -50.92 2.38 -15.48
CA TYR A 412 -50.95 3.82 -15.73
C TYR A 412 -51.00 4.64 -14.41
N GLU A 413 -51.69 4.16 -13.40
CA GLU A 413 -51.75 4.82 -12.10
C GLU A 413 -50.39 4.88 -11.43
N GLU A 414 -49.65 3.77 -11.41
CA GLU A 414 -48.29 3.70 -10.91
C GLU A 414 -47.32 4.58 -11.71
N ALA A 415 -47.49 4.63 -13.02
CA ALA A 415 -46.72 5.52 -13.87
C ALA A 415 -46.92 7.00 -13.49
N ILE A 416 -48.18 7.41 -13.24
CA ILE A 416 -48.51 8.77 -12.80
C ILE A 416 -47.89 9.08 -11.44
N GLU A 417 -47.87 8.14 -10.50
CA GLU A 417 -47.21 8.31 -9.20
C GLU A 417 -45.72 8.49 -9.35
N ASP A 418 -45.07 7.70 -10.21
CA ASP A 418 -43.63 7.81 -10.47
C ASP A 418 -43.28 9.17 -11.14
N PHE A 419 -43.93 9.56 -12.21
CA PHE A 419 -43.68 10.85 -12.86
C PHE A 419 -44.02 12.04 -11.93
N THR A 420 -45.02 11.88 -11.06
CA THR A 420 -45.32 12.91 -10.05
C THR A 420 -44.18 13.02 -9.04
N SER A 421 -43.62 11.89 -8.59
CA SER A 421 -42.45 11.86 -7.72
C SER A 421 -41.22 12.48 -8.39
N SER A 422 -40.97 12.15 -9.67
CA SER A 422 -39.90 12.75 -10.46
C SER A 422 -40.07 14.27 -10.55
N LEU A 423 -41.27 14.77 -10.90
CA LEU A 423 -41.60 16.19 -11.04
C LEU A 423 -41.51 16.98 -9.72
N ASN A 424 -41.71 16.34 -8.59
CA ASN A 424 -41.48 16.94 -7.29
C ASN A 424 -39.99 17.19 -7.01
N LEU A 425 -39.10 16.38 -7.59
CA LEU A 425 -37.65 16.50 -7.47
C LEU A 425 -37.07 17.45 -8.57
N LEU A 426 -37.50 17.27 -9.81
CA LEU A 426 -37.06 18.07 -10.94
C LEU A 426 -38.20 18.29 -11.95
N GLN A 427 -38.51 19.55 -12.25
CA GLN A 427 -39.46 19.93 -13.32
C GLN A 427 -38.84 19.64 -14.69
N SER A 428 -39.36 18.67 -15.44
CA SER A 428 -38.84 18.19 -16.69
C SER A 428 -39.93 18.08 -17.75
N SER A 429 -39.68 18.53 -18.98
CA SER A 429 -40.57 18.35 -20.11
C SER A 429 -40.89 16.86 -20.33
N ILE A 430 -39.89 16.01 -20.22
CA ILE A 430 -39.99 14.55 -20.42
C ILE A 430 -40.96 13.95 -19.41
N SER A 431 -40.84 14.27 -18.11
CA SER A 431 -41.71 13.71 -17.06
C SER A 431 -43.15 14.19 -17.19
N TYR A 432 -43.37 15.48 -17.58
CA TYR A 432 -44.70 15.99 -17.90
C TYR A 432 -45.29 15.28 -19.12
N TYR A 433 -44.51 15.13 -20.20
CA TYR A 433 -44.95 14.44 -21.39
C TYR A 433 -45.43 13.01 -21.11
N TYR A 434 -44.63 12.22 -20.43
CA TYR A 434 -44.98 10.81 -20.14
C TYR A 434 -46.12 10.69 -19.14
N ARG A 435 -46.24 11.61 -18.16
CA ARG A 435 -47.40 11.66 -17.26
C ARG A 435 -48.67 12.02 -18.03
N GLY A 436 -48.59 12.95 -18.97
CA GLY A 436 -49.66 13.29 -19.91
C GLY A 436 -50.12 12.10 -20.72
N LEU A 437 -49.19 11.27 -21.22
CA LEU A 437 -49.51 10.01 -21.91
C LEU A 437 -50.30 9.04 -20.98
N ALA A 438 -49.82 8.86 -19.76
CA ALA A 438 -50.52 8.02 -18.76
C ALA A 438 -51.95 8.49 -18.49
N TYR A 439 -52.13 9.81 -18.33
CA TYR A 439 -53.48 10.40 -18.19
C TYR A 439 -54.35 10.20 -19.43
N SER A 440 -53.78 10.31 -20.63
CA SER A 440 -54.48 10.07 -21.89
C SER A 440 -55.00 8.62 -22.02
N GLU A 441 -54.18 7.65 -21.65
CA GLU A 441 -54.56 6.23 -21.64
C GLU A 441 -55.69 5.94 -20.63
N LEU A 442 -55.74 6.63 -19.50
CA LEU A 442 -56.83 6.61 -18.53
C LEU A 442 -58.01 7.47 -18.98
N LYS A 443 -57.97 8.07 -20.17
CA LYS A 443 -59.02 8.97 -20.72
C LYS A 443 -59.26 10.23 -19.86
N ASN A 444 -58.28 10.60 -19.01
CA ASN A 444 -58.32 11.85 -18.29
C ASN A 444 -57.70 12.97 -19.10
N TYR A 445 -58.38 13.34 -20.16
CA TYR A 445 -57.88 14.29 -21.16
C TYR A 445 -57.60 15.69 -20.63
N ASP A 446 -58.32 16.09 -19.53
CA ASP A 446 -58.06 17.40 -18.89
C ASP A 446 -56.65 17.48 -18.31
N LYS A 447 -56.28 16.49 -17.52
CA LYS A 447 -54.93 16.42 -16.95
C LYS A 447 -53.84 16.18 -17.99
N ALA A 448 -54.18 15.36 -19.01
CA ALA A 448 -53.25 15.13 -20.12
C ALA A 448 -52.93 16.44 -20.83
N ILE A 449 -53.96 17.26 -21.16
CA ILE A 449 -53.74 18.55 -21.82
C ILE A 449 -52.94 19.51 -20.94
N GLU A 450 -53.20 19.51 -19.60
CA GLU A 450 -52.42 20.33 -18.65
C GLU A 450 -50.95 19.90 -18.69
N ASP A 451 -50.65 18.63 -18.61
CA ASP A 451 -49.28 18.12 -18.59
C ASP A 451 -48.57 18.32 -19.94
N PHE A 452 -49.19 18.04 -21.06
CA PHE A 452 -48.60 18.35 -22.38
C PHE A 452 -48.39 19.88 -22.55
N THR A 453 -49.23 20.73 -21.99
CA THR A 453 -49.04 22.18 -22.03
C THR A 453 -47.77 22.55 -21.24
N LYS A 454 -47.57 21.95 -20.06
CA LYS A 454 -46.37 22.16 -19.26
C LYS A 454 -45.11 21.64 -19.96
N SER A 455 -45.19 20.47 -20.62
CA SER A 455 -44.12 19.96 -21.45
C SER A 455 -43.70 20.96 -22.52
N ILE A 456 -44.69 21.49 -23.30
CA ILE A 456 -44.51 22.47 -24.36
C ILE A 456 -43.97 23.84 -23.81
N GLU A 457 -44.40 24.27 -22.60
CA GLU A 457 -43.87 25.48 -21.97
C GLU A 457 -42.36 25.36 -21.69
N ILE A 458 -41.89 24.16 -21.36
CA ILE A 458 -40.48 23.87 -21.06
C ILE A 458 -39.68 23.62 -22.36
N ASP A 459 -40.26 22.85 -23.29
CA ASP A 459 -39.66 22.48 -24.55
C ASP A 459 -40.66 22.81 -25.70
N PRO A 460 -40.62 24.06 -26.26
CA PRO A 460 -41.52 24.50 -27.30
C PRO A 460 -41.35 23.79 -28.65
N ASP A 461 -40.27 23.05 -28.82
CA ASP A 461 -39.98 22.33 -30.11
C ASP A 461 -40.36 20.85 -30.03
N ASP A 462 -40.95 20.38 -28.94
CA ASP A 462 -41.41 18.98 -28.78
C ASP A 462 -42.64 18.70 -29.63
N LEU A 463 -42.39 18.24 -30.83
CA LEU A 463 -43.41 17.84 -31.83
C LEU A 463 -44.40 16.83 -31.30
N LYS A 464 -43.93 15.87 -30.49
CA LYS A 464 -44.76 14.82 -29.91
C LYS A 464 -45.75 15.36 -28.89
N ALA A 465 -45.31 16.36 -28.08
CA ALA A 465 -46.16 16.97 -27.07
C ALA A 465 -47.34 17.73 -27.75
N TYR A 466 -47.09 18.49 -28.81
CA TYR A 466 -48.18 19.10 -29.56
C TYR A 466 -49.11 18.07 -30.19
N GLN A 467 -48.60 17.04 -30.84
CA GLN A 467 -49.41 15.98 -31.45
C GLN A 467 -50.33 15.33 -30.41
N ASN A 468 -49.79 14.87 -29.30
CA ASN A 468 -50.56 14.20 -28.24
C ASN A 468 -51.55 15.14 -27.54
N ARG A 469 -51.22 16.46 -27.38
CA ARG A 469 -52.16 17.43 -26.86
C ARG A 469 -53.31 17.64 -27.84
N GLY A 470 -53.03 17.73 -29.17
CA GLY A 470 -54.03 17.82 -30.23
C GLY A 470 -54.95 16.60 -30.21
N ASP A 471 -54.42 15.39 -30.08
CA ASP A 471 -55.21 14.16 -29.98
C ASP A 471 -56.09 14.19 -28.71
N ALA A 472 -55.61 14.67 -27.57
CA ALA A 472 -56.35 14.82 -26.35
C ALA A 472 -57.48 15.85 -26.51
N TYR A 473 -57.26 16.96 -27.22
CA TYR A 473 -58.29 17.93 -27.55
C TYR A 473 -59.35 17.32 -28.50
N CYS A 474 -59.01 16.52 -29.51
CA CYS A 474 -59.96 15.83 -30.34
C CYS A 474 -60.84 14.86 -29.54
N ASN A 475 -60.27 14.07 -28.65
CA ASN A 475 -61.00 13.16 -27.80
C ASN A 475 -62.00 13.88 -26.83
N LYS A 476 -61.73 15.15 -26.49
CA LYS A 476 -62.66 16.02 -25.74
C LYS A 476 -63.69 16.73 -26.61
N GLY A 477 -63.53 16.66 -27.95
CA GLY A 477 -64.40 17.42 -28.88
C GLY A 477 -63.95 18.91 -29.09
N ASN A 478 -62.77 19.30 -28.62
CA ASN A 478 -62.21 20.64 -28.73
C ASN A 478 -61.40 20.78 -30.05
N TYR A 479 -62.08 20.67 -31.18
CA TYR A 479 -61.44 20.57 -32.50
C TYR A 479 -60.65 21.80 -32.92
N ASP A 480 -61.10 23.02 -32.53
CA ASP A 480 -60.42 24.28 -32.86
C ASP A 480 -59.00 24.32 -32.25
N GLU A 481 -58.83 23.89 -30.99
CA GLU A 481 -57.54 23.84 -30.33
C GLU A 481 -56.68 22.68 -30.89
N ALA A 482 -57.27 21.54 -31.24
CA ALA A 482 -56.56 20.45 -31.89
C ALA A 482 -55.98 20.89 -33.23
N ILE A 483 -56.70 21.65 -34.04
CA ILE A 483 -56.25 22.15 -35.35
C ILE A 483 -55.01 23.05 -35.15
N LYS A 484 -54.98 23.88 -34.13
CA LYS A 484 -53.82 24.74 -33.82
C LYS A 484 -52.58 23.92 -33.49
N ASP A 485 -52.71 22.87 -32.69
CA ASP A 485 -51.62 22.00 -32.34
C ASP A 485 -51.08 21.23 -33.56
N PHE A 486 -51.96 20.66 -34.37
CA PHE A 486 -51.55 19.98 -35.63
C PHE A 486 -50.92 20.91 -36.64
N ALA A 487 -51.36 22.19 -36.72
CA ALA A 487 -50.72 23.22 -37.53
C ALA A 487 -49.29 23.48 -37.08
N MET A 488 -49.07 23.54 -35.74
CA MET A 488 -47.74 23.69 -35.14
C MET A 488 -46.83 22.51 -35.42
N VAL A 489 -47.36 21.28 -35.33
CA VAL A 489 -46.62 20.05 -35.76
C VAL A 489 -46.14 20.19 -37.20
N SER A 490 -47.04 20.61 -38.13
CA SER A 490 -46.70 20.81 -39.55
C SER A 490 -45.66 21.89 -39.81
N GLU A 491 -45.64 22.93 -38.96
CA GLU A 491 -44.66 24.03 -39.03
C GLU A 491 -43.29 23.57 -38.51
N LEU A 492 -43.23 22.90 -37.35
CA LEU A 492 -42.00 22.33 -36.79
C LEU A 492 -41.38 21.30 -37.71
N GLU A 493 -42.18 20.40 -38.35
CA GLU A 493 -41.67 19.46 -39.33
C GLU A 493 -41.03 20.11 -40.57
N LYS A 494 -41.50 21.28 -40.97
CA LYS A 494 -40.89 22.03 -42.09
C LYS A 494 -39.55 22.66 -41.70
N ASN A 495 -39.40 23.06 -40.45
CA ASN A 495 -38.16 23.62 -39.94
C ASN A 495 -37.05 22.58 -39.70
N LEU A 496 -37.39 21.31 -39.60
CA LEU A 496 -36.46 20.19 -39.47
C LEU A 496 -35.91 19.64 -40.81
N LYS A 497 -36.50 20.09 -41.95
CA LYS A 497 -36.05 19.73 -43.33
C LYS A 497 -35.19 20.83 -43.92
#